data_a5daedd138494624c0fab51afbe39bdb
#
_entry.id   a5daedd138494624c0fab51afbe39bdb
#
_cell.length_a   1.000
_cell.length_b   1.000
_cell.length_c   1.000
_cell.angle_alpha   90.00
_cell.angle_beta   90.00
_cell.angle_gamma   90.00
#
_symmetry.space_group_name_H-M   'P 1'
#
loop_
_entity.id
_entity.type
_entity.pdbx_description
1 polymer ?
#
loop_
_entity_poly.entity_id
_entity_poly.type
_entity_poly.pdbx_seq_one_letter_code
_entity_poly.pdbx_strand_id
1 'polypeptide(L)'
;DAVYSHKTGKNVITYVIYSGGIRSVKAELNMGLFTYRIQPVYLKEKNADEVFVRMKEKQLHGEELTKEDYAILSLTPLMSGSMQMKDKIREAIILAKRNTDLTAEKTTAMLYTLADKFLDNADLDEIKEVVAMTRIGQMLLDEGMERGMERGMERGIERGMERGFQLTKYLMDKGRMDDLKRAMEDEDYRKKLLEELDL
;
A
#
# COMPACT_ATOMS: atom_id res chain seq x y z
N ASP A 1 -21.29 19.11 0.28
CA ASP A 1 -22.10 19.24 -0.97
C ASP A 1 -22.71 20.64 -1.08
N ALA A 2 -23.52 21.10 -0.09
CA ALA A 2 -24.19 22.40 -0.15
C ALA A 2 -23.21 23.57 -0.32
N VAL A 3 -22.12 23.60 0.45
CA VAL A 3 -21.07 24.63 0.37
C VAL A 3 -20.39 24.63 -1.02
N TYR A 4 -20.09 23.47 -1.56
CA TYR A 4 -19.48 23.34 -2.88
C TYR A 4 -20.45 23.81 -3.98
N SER A 5 -21.71 23.35 -3.94
CA SER A 5 -22.76 23.75 -4.88
C SER A 5 -22.98 25.26 -4.85
N HIS A 6 -23.05 25.85 -3.65
CA HIS A 6 -23.21 27.31 -3.49
C HIS A 6 -22.02 28.09 -4.08
N LYS A 7 -20.79 27.66 -3.82
CA LYS A 7 -19.58 28.34 -4.31
C LYS A 7 -19.35 28.21 -5.82
N THR A 8 -19.77 27.11 -6.41
CA THR A 8 -19.43 26.78 -7.81
C THR A 8 -20.62 26.89 -8.78
N GLY A 9 -21.85 27.00 -8.27
CA GLY A 9 -23.08 26.93 -9.07
C GLY A 9 -23.34 25.52 -9.67
N LYS A 10 -22.59 24.50 -9.28
CA LYS A 10 -22.70 23.15 -9.84
C LYS A 10 -23.58 22.26 -8.98
N ASN A 11 -24.37 21.41 -9.63
CA ASN A 11 -25.11 20.35 -8.94
C ASN A 11 -24.15 19.29 -8.38
N VAL A 12 -24.42 18.83 -7.17
CA VAL A 12 -23.66 17.75 -6.51
C VAL A 12 -24.58 16.55 -6.36
N ILE A 13 -24.10 15.39 -6.81
CA ILE A 13 -24.77 14.10 -6.60
C ILE A 13 -23.87 13.28 -5.69
N THR A 14 -24.41 12.89 -4.52
CA THR A 14 -23.67 12.07 -3.54
C THR A 14 -24.05 10.61 -3.70
N TYR A 15 -23.09 9.77 -4.05
CA TYR A 15 -23.21 8.31 -4.03
C TYR A 15 -22.64 7.78 -2.71
N VAL A 16 -23.41 6.91 -2.05
CA VAL A 16 -22.97 6.22 -0.83
C VAL A 16 -22.95 4.72 -1.10
N ILE A 17 -21.74 4.14 -1.01
CA ILE A 17 -21.51 2.72 -1.27
C ILE A 17 -21.64 1.95 0.05
N TYR A 18 -22.56 0.98 0.08
CA TYR A 18 -22.80 0.08 1.20
C TYR A 18 -22.24 -1.30 0.89
N SER A 19 -21.17 -1.69 1.59
CA SER A 19 -20.50 -2.99 1.42
C SER A 19 -20.89 -4.04 2.46
N GLY A 20 -21.61 -3.62 3.52
CA GLY A 20 -22.07 -4.50 4.58
C GLY A 20 -23.43 -5.14 4.30
N GLY A 21 -24.03 -5.74 5.34
CA GLY A 21 -25.35 -6.39 5.28
C GLY A 21 -26.55 -5.44 5.24
N ILE A 22 -26.32 -4.14 5.01
CA ILE A 22 -27.38 -3.12 4.92
C ILE A 22 -28.14 -3.31 3.62
N ARG A 23 -29.43 -3.58 3.71
CA ARG A 23 -30.33 -3.83 2.56
C ARG A 23 -31.10 -2.61 2.12
N SER A 24 -31.33 -1.64 3.01
CA SER A 24 -31.99 -0.39 2.70
C SER A 24 -31.58 0.70 3.67
N VAL A 25 -31.57 1.93 3.19
CA VAL A 25 -31.31 3.12 4.00
C VAL A 25 -32.30 4.20 3.69
N LYS A 26 -32.50 5.13 4.63
CA LYS A 26 -33.22 6.36 4.36
C LYS A 26 -32.35 7.25 3.47
N ALA A 27 -32.62 7.25 2.17
CA ALA A 27 -31.82 7.98 1.17
C ALA A 27 -32.12 9.49 1.13
N GLU A 28 -33.07 9.95 1.91
CA GLU A 28 -33.53 11.34 1.94
C GLU A 28 -33.64 11.84 3.36
N LEU A 29 -33.10 13.03 3.62
CA LEU A 29 -33.23 13.77 4.86
C LEU A 29 -33.88 15.12 4.57
N ASN A 30 -35.12 15.28 5.05
CA ASN A 30 -35.84 16.54 4.96
C ASN A 30 -35.49 17.39 6.19
N MET A 31 -34.97 18.60 5.95
CA MET A 31 -34.57 19.55 6.97
C MET A 31 -35.44 20.82 6.93
N GLY A 32 -36.68 20.73 6.45
CA GLY A 32 -37.62 21.82 6.32
C GLY A 32 -37.38 22.68 5.08
N LEU A 33 -36.41 23.58 5.11
CA LEU A 33 -36.12 24.47 4.00
C LEU A 33 -35.39 23.81 2.83
N PHE A 34 -34.73 22.66 3.05
CA PHE A 34 -34.09 21.89 2.00
C PHE A 34 -34.13 20.38 2.30
N THR A 35 -34.04 19.60 1.24
CA THR A 35 -33.94 18.15 1.31
C THR A 35 -32.62 17.69 0.81
N TYR A 36 -31.88 16.91 1.63
CA TYR A 36 -30.66 16.26 1.23
C TYR A 36 -30.93 14.84 0.75
N ARG A 37 -30.45 14.51 -0.45
CA ARG A 37 -30.64 13.19 -1.05
C ARG A 37 -29.28 12.56 -1.38
N ILE A 38 -29.19 11.25 -1.16
CA ILE A 38 -28.08 10.41 -1.58
C ILE A 38 -28.55 9.37 -2.60
N GLN A 39 -27.62 8.88 -3.40
CA GLN A 39 -27.81 7.71 -4.27
C GLN A 39 -27.15 6.50 -3.60
N PRO A 40 -27.91 5.61 -2.94
CA PRO A 40 -27.34 4.42 -2.32
C PRO A 40 -26.95 3.38 -3.37
N VAL A 41 -25.79 2.79 -3.20
CA VAL A 41 -25.29 1.68 -4.02
C VAL A 41 -25.00 0.49 -3.10
N TYR A 42 -25.73 -0.60 -3.27
CA TYR A 42 -25.62 -1.79 -2.43
C TYR A 42 -24.74 -2.84 -3.14
N LEU A 43 -23.48 -2.97 -2.71
CA LEU A 43 -22.54 -3.89 -3.36
C LEU A 43 -22.90 -5.36 -3.14
N LYS A 44 -23.56 -5.70 -2.03
CA LYS A 44 -24.02 -7.07 -1.75
C LYS A 44 -25.13 -7.57 -2.68
N GLU A 45 -25.80 -6.68 -3.40
CA GLU A 45 -26.76 -7.06 -4.46
C GLU A 45 -26.05 -7.44 -5.78
N LYS A 46 -24.75 -7.14 -5.90
CA LYS A 46 -23.91 -7.53 -7.05
C LYS A 46 -23.19 -8.84 -6.73
N ASN A 47 -23.07 -9.70 -7.73
CA ASN A 47 -22.40 -11.01 -7.62
C ASN A 47 -21.01 -10.93 -8.26
N ALA A 48 -19.95 -11.14 -7.46
CA ALA A 48 -18.58 -11.12 -7.93
C ALA A 48 -18.28 -12.29 -8.91
N ASP A 49 -18.89 -13.46 -8.69
CA ASP A 49 -18.66 -14.62 -9.52
C ASP A 49 -19.10 -14.36 -10.98
N GLU A 50 -20.23 -13.68 -11.16
CA GLU A 50 -20.72 -13.26 -12.49
C GLU A 50 -19.79 -12.23 -13.14
N VAL A 51 -19.24 -11.30 -12.34
CA VAL A 51 -18.24 -10.33 -12.83
C VAL A 51 -17.00 -11.08 -13.34
N PHE A 52 -16.48 -12.02 -12.58
CA PHE A 52 -15.30 -12.78 -12.96
C PHE A 52 -15.52 -13.61 -14.22
N VAL A 53 -16.67 -14.28 -14.35
CA VAL A 53 -17.01 -15.03 -15.57
C VAL A 53 -16.98 -14.09 -16.78
N ARG A 54 -17.67 -12.96 -16.72
CA ARG A 54 -17.71 -11.99 -17.81
C ARG A 54 -16.33 -11.46 -18.19
N MET A 55 -15.47 -11.15 -17.19
CA MET A 55 -14.12 -10.64 -17.46
C MET A 55 -13.22 -11.70 -18.10
N LYS A 56 -13.35 -12.97 -17.66
CA LYS A 56 -12.64 -14.10 -18.26
C LYS A 56 -13.08 -14.35 -19.71
N GLU A 57 -14.37 -14.30 -19.99
CA GLU A 57 -14.92 -14.43 -21.34
C GLU A 57 -14.38 -13.36 -22.29
N LYS A 58 -14.39 -12.07 -21.87
CA LYS A 58 -13.76 -11.00 -22.64
C LYS A 58 -12.31 -11.32 -22.99
N GLN A 59 -11.52 -11.72 -21.99
CA GLN A 59 -10.11 -12.03 -22.20
C GLN A 59 -9.88 -13.27 -23.08
N LEU A 60 -10.76 -14.27 -23.01
CA LEU A 60 -10.70 -15.45 -23.91
C LEU A 60 -10.97 -15.08 -25.36
N HIS A 61 -11.84 -14.10 -25.62
CA HIS A 61 -12.11 -13.58 -26.95
C HIS A 61 -11.08 -12.52 -27.42
N GLY A 62 -10.03 -12.27 -26.63
CA GLY A 62 -9.01 -11.28 -26.96
C GLY A 62 -9.46 -9.83 -26.80
N GLU A 63 -10.57 -9.60 -26.10
CA GLU A 63 -11.07 -8.26 -25.81
C GLU A 63 -10.31 -7.65 -24.63
N GLU A 64 -9.96 -6.38 -24.74
CA GLU A 64 -9.36 -5.63 -23.65
C GLU A 64 -10.43 -5.21 -22.62
N LEU A 65 -10.04 -5.21 -21.35
CA LEU A 65 -10.92 -4.70 -20.29
C LEU A 65 -11.01 -3.17 -20.39
N THR A 66 -12.24 -2.67 -20.29
CA THR A 66 -12.51 -1.24 -20.29
C THR A 66 -12.22 -0.62 -18.90
N LYS A 67 -12.22 0.70 -18.81
CA LYS A 67 -12.08 1.40 -17.52
C LYS A 67 -13.20 1.05 -16.55
N GLU A 68 -14.41 0.84 -17.07
CA GLU A 68 -15.57 0.40 -16.30
C GLU A 68 -15.38 -1.03 -15.76
N ASP A 69 -14.80 -1.93 -16.57
CA ASP A 69 -14.47 -3.27 -16.13
C ASP A 69 -13.47 -3.26 -14.97
N TYR A 70 -12.41 -2.45 -15.07
CA TYR A 70 -11.44 -2.27 -13.99
C TYR A 70 -12.06 -1.66 -12.73
N ALA A 71 -12.94 -0.68 -12.88
CA ALA A 71 -13.65 -0.10 -11.74
C ALA A 71 -14.52 -1.14 -11.04
N ILE A 72 -15.21 -1.99 -11.80
CA ILE A 72 -16.01 -3.08 -11.24
C ILE A 72 -15.13 -4.13 -10.57
N LEU A 73 -14.01 -4.54 -11.19
CA LEU A 73 -13.05 -5.48 -10.61
C LEU A 73 -12.55 -5.00 -9.24
N SER A 74 -12.23 -3.72 -9.10
CA SER A 74 -11.75 -3.16 -7.84
C SER A 74 -12.75 -3.26 -6.68
N LEU A 75 -14.05 -3.42 -7.00
CA LEU A 75 -15.14 -3.53 -6.02
C LEU A 75 -15.59 -4.97 -5.74
N THR A 76 -15.12 -5.96 -6.52
CA THR A 76 -15.53 -7.37 -6.38
C THR A 76 -15.34 -7.95 -4.97
N PRO A 77 -14.28 -7.58 -4.18
CA PRO A 77 -14.13 -8.08 -2.83
C PRO A 77 -15.29 -7.74 -1.89
N LEU A 78 -15.99 -6.64 -2.18
CA LEU A 78 -17.10 -6.13 -1.38
C LEU A 78 -18.47 -6.65 -1.84
N MET A 79 -18.54 -7.37 -2.98
CA MET A 79 -19.76 -7.95 -3.54
C MET A 79 -20.10 -9.29 -2.88
N SER A 80 -21.31 -9.80 -3.14
CA SER A 80 -21.68 -11.19 -2.82
C SER A 80 -20.94 -12.18 -3.73
N GLY A 81 -21.20 -13.46 -3.58
CA GLY A 81 -20.64 -14.56 -4.38
C GLY A 81 -20.18 -15.71 -3.51
N SER A 82 -19.78 -16.81 -4.15
CA SER A 82 -19.35 -18.06 -3.48
C SER A 82 -17.92 -17.99 -2.92
N MET A 83 -17.07 -17.16 -3.52
CA MET A 83 -15.66 -17.02 -3.15
C MET A 83 -15.49 -16.21 -1.87
N GLN A 84 -14.47 -16.55 -1.06
CA GLN A 84 -14.06 -15.73 0.07
C GLN A 84 -13.40 -14.42 -0.39
N MET A 85 -13.28 -13.45 0.50
CA MET A 85 -12.73 -12.13 0.17
C MET A 85 -11.31 -12.21 -0.37
N LYS A 86 -10.46 -13.02 0.24
CA LYS A 86 -9.08 -13.28 -0.23
C LYS A 86 -9.07 -13.75 -1.69
N ASP A 87 -9.88 -14.76 -2.00
CA ASP A 87 -9.92 -15.34 -3.33
C ASP A 87 -10.44 -14.35 -4.37
N LYS A 88 -11.43 -13.53 -4.02
CA LYS A 88 -11.93 -12.45 -4.87
C LYS A 88 -10.85 -11.42 -5.17
N ILE A 89 -10.07 -11.01 -4.15
CA ILE A 89 -8.95 -10.07 -4.32
C ILE A 89 -7.89 -10.67 -5.24
N ARG A 90 -7.48 -11.91 -4.97
CA ARG A 90 -6.49 -12.61 -5.78
C ARG A 90 -6.92 -12.72 -7.23
N GLU A 91 -8.15 -13.16 -7.49
CA GLU A 91 -8.70 -13.31 -8.82
C GLU A 91 -8.77 -11.98 -9.56
N ALA A 92 -9.23 -10.92 -8.90
CA ALA A 92 -9.29 -9.58 -9.47
C ALA A 92 -7.91 -9.04 -9.85
N ILE A 93 -6.88 -9.28 -9.02
CA ILE A 93 -5.49 -8.89 -9.33
C ILE A 93 -4.97 -9.68 -10.54
N ILE A 94 -5.23 -10.99 -10.60
CA ILE A 94 -4.81 -11.84 -11.74
C ILE A 94 -5.43 -11.37 -13.06
N LEU A 95 -6.71 -10.97 -13.04
CA LEU A 95 -7.38 -10.44 -14.21
C LEU A 95 -6.87 -9.05 -14.59
N ALA A 96 -6.62 -8.18 -13.61
CA ALA A 96 -6.14 -6.83 -13.84
C ALA A 96 -4.70 -6.82 -14.41
N LYS A 97 -3.81 -7.69 -13.91
CA LYS A 97 -2.39 -7.69 -14.30
C LYS A 97 -2.09 -8.10 -15.74
N ARG A 98 -3.06 -8.66 -16.46
CA ARG A 98 -2.88 -8.99 -17.89
C ARG A 98 -2.62 -7.76 -18.75
N ASN A 99 -3.01 -6.60 -18.29
CA ASN A 99 -2.70 -5.31 -18.89
C ASN A 99 -1.77 -4.50 -17.96
N THR A 100 -0.87 -3.72 -18.54
CA THR A 100 0.13 -2.94 -17.80
C THR A 100 -0.14 -1.44 -17.86
N ASP A 101 -1.38 -1.06 -18.17
CA ASP A 101 -1.78 0.34 -18.19
C ASP A 101 -1.98 0.92 -16.78
N LEU A 102 -2.04 2.23 -16.69
CA LEU A 102 -2.23 2.95 -15.42
C LEU A 102 -3.54 2.55 -14.71
N THR A 103 -4.57 2.13 -15.46
CA THR A 103 -5.87 1.75 -14.90
C THR A 103 -5.76 0.39 -14.19
N ALA A 104 -5.07 -0.56 -14.81
CA ALA A 104 -4.77 -1.86 -14.21
C ALA A 104 -3.92 -1.71 -12.95
N GLU A 105 -2.91 -0.83 -12.98
CA GLU A 105 -2.06 -0.53 -11.83
C GLU A 105 -2.86 0.07 -10.66
N LYS A 106 -3.72 1.06 -10.93
CA LYS A 106 -4.60 1.66 -9.91
C LYS A 106 -5.58 0.64 -9.33
N THR A 107 -6.13 -0.24 -10.15
CA THR A 107 -7.01 -1.33 -9.72
C THR A 107 -6.28 -2.28 -8.77
N THR A 108 -5.06 -2.68 -9.12
CA THR A 108 -4.22 -3.54 -8.27
C THR A 108 -3.90 -2.87 -6.93
N ALA A 109 -3.54 -1.58 -6.94
CA ALA A 109 -3.27 -0.82 -5.72
C ALA A 109 -4.52 -0.72 -4.81
N MET A 110 -5.70 -0.51 -5.39
CA MET A 110 -6.96 -0.47 -4.64
C MET A 110 -7.30 -1.83 -4.04
N LEU A 111 -7.12 -2.92 -4.79
CA LEU A 111 -7.33 -4.29 -4.31
C LEU A 111 -6.37 -4.64 -3.17
N TYR A 112 -5.10 -4.24 -3.28
CA TYR A 112 -4.13 -4.41 -2.20
C TYR A 112 -4.51 -3.62 -0.94
N THR A 113 -5.00 -2.38 -1.09
CA THR A 113 -5.48 -1.58 0.05
C THR A 113 -6.68 -2.25 0.75
N LEU A 114 -7.57 -2.91 0.00
CA LEU A 114 -8.67 -3.67 0.59
C LEU A 114 -8.15 -4.93 1.29
N ALA A 115 -7.13 -5.60 0.73
CA ALA A 115 -6.49 -6.74 1.38
C ALA A 115 -5.87 -6.35 2.72
N ASP A 116 -5.06 -5.30 2.73
CA ASP A 116 -4.41 -4.78 3.94
C ASP A 116 -5.40 -4.40 5.05
N LYS A 117 -6.56 -3.88 4.66
CA LYS A 117 -7.59 -3.45 5.62
C LYS A 117 -8.43 -4.59 6.18
N PHE A 118 -8.70 -5.64 5.41
CA PHE A 118 -9.74 -6.62 5.74
C PHE A 118 -9.26 -8.06 5.91
N LEU A 119 -8.04 -8.38 5.46
CA LEU A 119 -7.46 -9.72 5.62
C LEU A 119 -6.58 -9.78 6.86
N ASP A 120 -6.41 -10.98 7.39
CA ASP A 120 -5.38 -11.23 8.39
C ASP A 120 -3.97 -11.29 7.77
N ASN A 121 -2.95 -11.38 8.61
CA ASN A 121 -1.56 -11.33 8.15
C ASN A 121 -1.20 -12.49 7.21
N ALA A 122 -1.73 -13.69 7.44
CA ALA A 122 -1.41 -14.86 6.63
C ALA A 122 -2.02 -14.74 5.22
N ASP A 123 -3.28 -14.36 5.14
CA ASP A 123 -3.98 -14.13 3.89
C ASP A 123 -3.39 -12.92 3.13
N LEU A 124 -2.99 -11.88 3.86
CA LEU A 124 -2.34 -10.71 3.28
C LEU A 124 -0.99 -11.05 2.64
N ASP A 125 -0.19 -11.93 3.27
CA ASP A 125 1.11 -12.33 2.73
C ASP A 125 0.96 -13.08 1.41
N GLU A 126 -0.06 -13.94 1.26
CA GLU A 126 -0.37 -14.56 -0.04
C GLU A 126 -0.72 -13.50 -1.12
N ILE A 127 -1.45 -12.45 -0.75
CA ILE A 127 -1.78 -11.36 -1.70
C ILE A 127 -0.53 -10.55 -2.05
N LYS A 128 0.37 -10.30 -1.11
CA LYS A 128 1.67 -9.63 -1.38
C LYS A 128 2.48 -10.37 -2.43
N GLU A 129 2.52 -11.71 -2.38
CA GLU A 129 3.21 -12.52 -3.40
C GLU A 129 2.60 -12.30 -4.80
N VAL A 130 1.28 -12.26 -4.90
CA VAL A 130 0.58 -12.01 -6.17
C VAL A 130 0.84 -10.59 -6.69
N VAL A 131 0.85 -9.61 -5.79
CA VAL A 131 1.13 -8.19 -6.12
C VAL A 131 2.61 -8.01 -6.50
N ALA A 132 3.56 -8.67 -5.83
CA ALA A 132 4.99 -8.58 -6.14
C ALA A 132 5.32 -8.98 -7.59
N MET A 133 4.48 -9.82 -8.20
CA MET A 133 4.59 -10.18 -9.62
C MET A 133 4.04 -9.09 -10.56
N THR A 134 3.53 -7.98 -10.05
CA THR A 134 3.04 -6.84 -10.83
C THR A 134 4.11 -5.73 -10.88
N ARG A 135 4.00 -4.83 -11.86
CA ARG A 135 4.88 -3.67 -11.96
C ARG A 135 4.82 -2.78 -10.71
N ILE A 136 3.64 -2.55 -10.17
CA ILE A 136 3.47 -1.80 -8.91
C ILE A 136 4.17 -2.50 -7.74
N GLY A 137 4.05 -3.82 -7.64
CA GLY A 137 4.73 -4.58 -6.60
C GLY A 137 6.24 -4.46 -6.70
N GLN A 138 6.81 -4.52 -7.90
CA GLN A 138 8.23 -4.31 -8.13
C GLN A 138 8.67 -2.90 -7.73
N MET A 139 7.93 -1.86 -8.14
CA MET A 139 8.22 -0.47 -7.74
C MET A 139 8.18 -0.29 -6.22
N LEU A 140 7.21 -0.88 -5.52
CA LEU A 140 7.11 -0.81 -4.06
C LEU A 140 8.26 -1.55 -3.36
N LEU A 141 8.70 -2.67 -3.91
CA LEU A 141 9.88 -3.40 -3.41
C LEU A 141 11.15 -2.58 -3.58
N ASP A 142 11.37 -2.00 -4.77
CA ASP A 142 12.52 -1.17 -5.06
C ASP A 142 12.58 0.07 -4.15
N GLU A 143 11.46 0.77 -3.99
CA GLU A 143 11.34 1.91 -3.07
C GLU A 143 11.56 1.49 -1.60
N GLY A 144 11.05 0.33 -1.21
CA GLY A 144 11.27 -0.24 0.13
C GLY A 144 12.74 -0.58 0.40
N MET A 145 13.42 -1.14 -0.60
CA MET A 145 14.86 -1.44 -0.53
C MET A 145 15.69 -0.16 -0.45
N GLU A 146 15.39 0.86 -1.28
CA GLU A 146 16.09 2.15 -1.27
C GLU A 146 15.96 2.84 0.09
N ARG A 147 14.74 2.96 0.61
CA ARG A 147 14.50 3.53 1.96
C ARG A 147 15.15 2.71 3.08
N GLY A 148 15.18 1.38 2.93
CA GLY A 148 15.87 0.49 3.88
C GLY A 148 17.36 0.71 3.88
N MET A 149 17.97 0.86 2.71
CA MET A 149 19.41 1.12 2.52
C MET A 149 19.80 2.50 3.05
N GLU A 150 18.98 3.55 2.76
CA GLU A 150 19.19 4.92 3.27
C GLU A 150 19.18 4.95 4.81
N ARG A 151 18.14 4.38 5.43
CA ARG A 151 18.06 4.28 6.89
C ARG A 151 19.17 3.43 7.51
N GLY A 152 19.59 2.38 6.80
CA GLY A 152 20.72 1.55 7.22
C GLY A 152 22.03 2.32 7.21
N MET A 153 22.25 3.11 6.17
CA MET A 153 23.42 3.97 6.02
C MET A 153 23.46 5.09 7.09
N GLU A 154 22.34 5.78 7.31
CA GLU A 154 22.23 6.81 8.36
C GLU A 154 22.57 6.25 9.75
N ARG A 155 21.97 5.11 10.12
CA ARG A 155 22.26 4.44 11.40
C ARG A 155 23.70 3.95 11.48
N GLY A 156 24.28 3.50 10.34
CA GLY A 156 25.68 3.10 10.26
C GLY A 156 26.62 4.27 10.54
N ILE A 157 26.36 5.43 9.95
CA ILE A 157 27.15 6.66 10.16
C ILE A 157 27.01 7.12 11.63
N GLU A 158 25.80 7.17 12.17
CA GLU A 158 25.53 7.58 13.55
C GLU A 158 26.29 6.69 14.54
N ARG A 159 26.18 5.37 14.41
CA ARG A 159 26.92 4.41 15.25
C ARG A 159 28.44 4.53 15.07
N GLY A 160 28.90 4.75 13.84
CA GLY A 160 30.32 4.95 13.55
C GLY A 160 30.87 6.21 14.22
N MET A 161 30.11 7.31 14.18
CA MET A 161 30.49 8.55 14.89
C MET A 161 30.52 8.35 16.41
N GLU A 162 29.48 7.73 16.98
CA GLU A 162 29.41 7.45 18.41
C GLU A 162 30.59 6.61 18.90
N ARG A 163 30.91 5.52 18.20
CA ARG A 163 32.10 4.70 18.49
C ARG A 163 33.40 5.48 18.37
N GLY A 164 33.52 6.34 17.37
CA GLY A 164 34.67 7.24 17.20
C GLY A 164 34.82 8.20 18.36
N PHE A 165 33.75 8.80 18.85
CA PHE A 165 33.76 9.67 20.02
C PHE A 165 34.12 8.93 21.32
N GLN A 166 33.58 7.73 21.52
CA GLN A 166 33.88 6.88 22.68
C GLN A 166 35.36 6.48 22.70
N LEU A 167 35.91 6.05 21.56
CA LEU A 167 37.31 5.72 21.42
C LEU A 167 38.21 6.95 21.71
N THR A 168 37.87 8.09 21.12
CA THR A 168 38.63 9.33 21.33
C THR A 168 38.68 9.71 22.80
N LYS A 169 37.49 9.72 23.46
CA LYS A 169 37.36 10.02 24.88
C LYS A 169 38.17 9.06 25.74
N TYR A 170 38.06 7.76 25.48
CA TYR A 170 38.81 6.74 26.22
C TYR A 170 40.32 6.93 26.13
N LEU A 171 40.85 7.12 24.90
CA LEU A 171 42.27 7.31 24.67
C LEU A 171 42.81 8.60 25.29
N MET A 172 42.01 9.69 25.27
CA MET A 172 42.36 10.94 25.95
C MET A 172 42.38 10.77 27.47
N ASP A 173 41.38 10.15 28.07
CA ASP A 173 41.26 9.92 29.51
C ASP A 173 42.40 9.03 30.06
N LYS A 174 42.90 8.11 29.20
CA LYS A 174 44.05 7.22 29.52
C LYS A 174 45.40 7.80 29.14
N GLY A 175 45.46 9.01 28.60
CA GLY A 175 46.71 9.66 28.17
C GLY A 175 47.37 9.00 26.94
N ARG A 176 46.65 8.15 26.20
CA ARG A 176 47.17 7.40 25.03
C ARG A 176 47.11 8.24 23.74
N MET A 177 47.76 9.40 23.76
CA MET A 177 47.71 10.37 22.65
C MET A 177 48.38 9.88 21.37
N ASP A 178 49.40 9.02 21.46
CA ASP A 178 50.04 8.45 20.30
C ASP A 178 49.18 7.40 19.61
N ASP A 179 48.44 6.62 20.40
CA ASP A 179 47.45 5.68 19.87
C ASP A 179 46.29 6.43 19.19
N LEU A 180 45.88 7.57 19.75
CA LEU A 180 44.84 8.40 19.15
C LEU A 180 45.26 8.93 17.79
N LYS A 181 46.50 9.48 17.68
CA LYS A 181 47.02 9.96 16.40
C LYS A 181 47.09 8.84 15.38
N ARG A 182 47.61 7.68 15.78
CA ARG A 182 47.72 6.53 14.89
C ARG A 182 46.31 6.03 14.45
N ALA A 183 45.33 5.99 15.34
CA ALA A 183 43.99 5.57 15.00
C ALA A 183 43.25 6.55 14.04
N MET A 184 43.67 7.83 14.01
CA MET A 184 43.16 8.80 13.05
C MET A 184 43.71 8.57 11.62
N GLU A 185 44.91 8.08 11.51
CA GLU A 185 45.65 7.90 10.23
C GLU A 185 45.51 6.45 9.69
N ASP A 186 45.40 5.44 10.58
CA ASP A 186 45.37 4.01 10.26
C ASP A 186 44.04 3.39 10.63
N GLU A 187 43.22 3.08 9.59
CA GLU A 187 41.90 2.50 9.76
C GLU A 187 41.95 1.10 10.38
N ASP A 188 42.91 0.29 10.02
CA ASP A 188 43.01 -1.08 10.54
C ASP A 188 43.44 -1.06 12.02
N TYR A 189 44.31 -0.13 12.40
CA TYR A 189 44.64 0.09 13.80
C TYR A 189 43.46 0.58 14.61
N ARG A 190 42.69 1.50 14.03
CA ARG A 190 41.43 1.97 14.66
C ARG A 190 40.42 0.85 14.90
N LYS A 191 40.22 -0.02 13.90
CA LYS A 191 39.34 -1.19 14.04
C LYS A 191 39.77 -2.12 15.16
N LYS A 192 41.09 -2.42 15.22
CA LYS A 192 41.66 -3.26 16.29
C LYS A 192 41.44 -2.65 17.67
N LEU A 193 41.58 -1.35 17.82
CA LEU A 193 41.35 -0.67 19.10
C LEU A 193 39.87 -0.70 19.50
N LEU A 194 38.95 -0.55 18.55
CA LEU A 194 37.51 -0.64 18.81
C LEU A 194 37.13 -2.05 19.26
N GLU A 195 37.70 -3.09 18.63
CA GLU A 195 37.50 -4.49 19.04
C GLU A 195 38.10 -4.78 20.42
N GLU A 196 39.34 -4.31 20.69
CA GLU A 196 40.02 -4.50 21.97
C GLU A 196 39.28 -3.88 23.14
N LEU A 197 38.58 -2.77 22.90
CA LEU A 197 37.89 -1.99 23.92
C LEU A 197 36.38 -2.29 24.00
N ASP A 198 35.88 -3.21 23.16
CA ASP A 198 34.46 -3.59 23.04
C ASP A 198 33.55 -2.36 22.80
N LEU A 199 33.97 -1.47 21.89
CA LEU A 199 33.32 -0.23 21.53
C LEU A 199 32.57 -0.32 20.20
#